data_605c86f315085196d82a334cfa3960a5
#
_entry.id   605c86f315085196d82a334cfa3960a5
#
_cell.length_a   1.000
_cell.length_b   1.000
_cell.length_c   1.000
_cell.angle_alpha   90.00
_cell.angle_beta   90.00
_cell.angle_gamma   90.00
#
_symmetry.space_group_name_H-M   'P 1'
#
loop_
_entity.id
_entity.type
_entity.pdbx_description
1 polymer ?
#
loop_
_entity_poly.entity_id
_entity_poly.type
_entity_poly.pdbx_seq_one_letter_code
_entity_poly.pdbx_strand_id
1 'polypeptide(L)'
;MATFNDFMQKFVNTDYSLLVGLAQEAARRLLPPCKAVDSAHNGHFMLTSIILSAIAADGVLTGLERKMLRDVLDLDDDYVDKLISMYDSKMPDLVDHFADNMPGDVKGDTVMLVAAIASVDEKINRDETAFIRKLME
;
A
#
# COMPACT_ATOMS: atom_id res chain seq x y z
N MET A 1 -23.56 11.42 -4.52
CA MET A 1 -22.48 10.48 -4.85
C MET A 1 -21.22 10.92 -4.14
N ALA A 2 -20.54 10.00 -3.48
CA ALA A 2 -19.31 10.31 -2.77
C ALA A 2 -18.18 10.70 -3.73
N THR A 3 -17.47 11.78 -3.43
CA THR A 3 -16.32 12.20 -4.20
C THR A 3 -15.06 11.43 -3.72
N PHE A 4 -13.97 11.56 -4.48
CA PHE A 4 -12.68 11.03 -4.06
C PHE A 4 -12.26 11.61 -2.70
N ASN A 5 -12.47 12.92 -2.50
CA ASN A 5 -12.15 13.58 -1.23
C ASN A 5 -12.98 13.00 -0.08
N ASP A 6 -14.27 12.72 -0.30
CA ASP A 6 -15.13 12.11 0.71
C ASP A 6 -14.62 10.72 1.09
N PHE A 7 -14.17 9.94 0.09
CA PHE A 7 -13.59 8.63 0.31
C PHE A 7 -12.34 8.73 1.21
N MET A 8 -11.42 9.64 0.89
CA MET A 8 -10.20 9.81 1.66
C MET A 8 -10.47 10.31 3.08
N GLN A 9 -11.46 11.19 3.26
CA GLN A 9 -11.82 11.71 4.57
C GLN A 9 -12.28 10.61 5.54
N LYS A 10 -12.91 9.57 5.04
CA LYS A 10 -13.29 8.43 5.88
C LYS A 10 -12.08 7.78 6.52
N PHE A 11 -10.98 7.64 5.77
CA PHE A 11 -9.75 7.05 6.29
C PHE A 11 -9.08 7.96 7.30
N VAL A 12 -8.97 9.26 7.00
CA VAL A 12 -8.32 10.24 7.87
C VAL A 12 -8.99 10.29 9.25
N ASN A 13 -10.31 10.13 9.30
CA ASN A 13 -11.09 10.21 10.53
C ASN A 13 -11.31 8.85 11.21
N THR A 14 -10.70 7.78 10.69
CA THR A 14 -10.84 6.44 11.26
C THR A 14 -9.72 6.18 12.29
N ASP A 15 -10.06 5.53 13.40
CA ASP A 15 -9.10 5.18 14.43
C ASP A 15 -7.99 4.28 13.88
N TYR A 16 -6.77 4.45 14.40
CA TYR A 16 -5.60 3.71 13.93
C TYR A 16 -5.82 2.18 13.95
N SER A 17 -6.38 1.65 15.04
CA SER A 17 -6.60 0.21 15.15
C SER A 17 -7.56 -0.32 14.08
N LEU A 18 -8.58 0.47 13.72
CA LEU A 18 -9.51 0.12 12.66
C LEU A 18 -8.84 0.21 11.29
N LEU A 19 -8.00 1.22 11.07
CA LEU A 19 -7.22 1.34 9.83
C LEU A 19 -6.32 0.13 9.63
N VAL A 20 -5.62 -0.29 10.69
CA VAL A 20 -4.76 -1.47 10.64
C VAL A 20 -5.57 -2.71 10.27
N GLY A 21 -6.74 -2.90 10.89
CA GLY A 21 -7.61 -4.04 10.60
C GLY A 21 -8.06 -4.08 9.14
N LEU A 22 -8.51 -2.94 8.61
CA LEU A 22 -8.93 -2.84 7.22
C LEU A 22 -7.76 -3.12 6.27
N ALA A 23 -6.60 -2.55 6.56
CA ALA A 23 -5.41 -2.75 5.75
C ALA A 23 -4.91 -4.19 5.80
N GLN A 24 -4.99 -4.85 6.96
CA GLN A 24 -4.62 -6.26 7.10
C GLN A 24 -5.51 -7.15 6.26
N GLU A 25 -6.81 -6.91 6.22
CA GLU A 25 -7.72 -7.67 5.38
C GLU A 25 -7.41 -7.49 3.90
N ALA A 26 -7.19 -6.23 3.48
CA ALA A 26 -6.83 -5.94 2.09
C ALA A 26 -5.51 -6.61 1.72
N ALA A 27 -4.51 -6.53 2.60
CA ALA A 27 -3.21 -7.15 2.37
C ALA A 27 -3.33 -8.67 2.22
N ARG A 28 -4.16 -9.31 3.06
CA ARG A 28 -4.37 -10.75 3.00
C ARG A 28 -4.94 -11.17 1.65
N ARG A 29 -5.87 -10.38 1.09
CA ARG A 29 -6.45 -10.67 -0.23
C ARG A 29 -5.48 -10.39 -1.37
N LEU A 30 -4.52 -9.47 -1.16
CA LEU A 30 -3.51 -9.13 -2.16
C LEU A 30 -2.34 -10.10 -2.18
N LEU A 31 -2.08 -10.81 -1.07
CA LEU A 31 -0.91 -11.71 -0.99
C LEU A 31 -0.89 -12.78 -2.07
N PRO A 32 -1.98 -13.52 -2.37
CA PRO A 32 -1.93 -14.53 -3.42
C PRO A 32 -1.45 -14.00 -4.79
N PRO A 33 -2.01 -12.91 -5.34
CA PRO A 33 -1.48 -12.39 -6.60
C PRO A 33 -0.06 -11.84 -6.46
N CYS A 34 0.31 -11.25 -5.34
CA CYS A 34 1.68 -10.81 -5.11
C CYS A 34 2.64 -12.00 -5.03
N LYS A 35 2.23 -13.09 -4.39
CA LYS A 35 3.04 -14.30 -4.30
C LYS A 35 3.26 -14.94 -5.66
N ALA A 36 2.33 -14.81 -6.58
CA ALA A 36 2.46 -15.34 -7.93
C ALA A 36 3.64 -14.71 -8.68
N VAL A 37 3.98 -13.45 -8.40
CA VAL A 37 5.09 -12.73 -9.04
C VAL A 37 6.31 -12.57 -8.13
N ASP A 38 6.19 -12.92 -6.85
CA ASP A 38 7.25 -12.79 -5.86
C ASP A 38 7.21 -13.98 -4.89
N SER A 39 7.50 -15.17 -5.40
CA SER A 39 7.48 -16.38 -4.58
C SER A 39 8.63 -16.41 -3.57
N ALA A 40 9.76 -15.77 -3.87
CA ALA A 40 10.94 -15.77 -3.02
C ALA A 40 10.69 -15.13 -1.66
N HIS A 41 9.74 -14.18 -1.57
CA HIS A 41 9.41 -13.46 -0.34
C HIS A 41 7.95 -13.62 0.05
N ASN A 42 7.30 -14.67 -0.43
CA ASN A 42 5.88 -14.97 -0.18
C ASN A 42 4.95 -13.80 -0.53
N GLY A 43 5.32 -12.99 -1.52
CA GLY A 43 4.55 -11.84 -1.95
C GLY A 43 4.81 -10.57 -1.14
N HIS A 44 5.53 -10.64 -0.05
CA HIS A 44 5.75 -9.50 0.84
C HIS A 44 6.55 -8.39 0.17
N PHE A 45 7.55 -8.74 -0.67
CA PHE A 45 8.33 -7.72 -1.37
C PHE A 45 7.47 -6.97 -2.41
N MET A 46 6.67 -7.70 -3.19
CA MET A 46 5.78 -7.05 -4.16
C MET A 46 4.75 -6.17 -3.45
N LEU A 47 4.16 -6.66 -2.36
CA LEU A 47 3.19 -5.88 -1.59
C LEU A 47 3.83 -4.61 -1.01
N THR A 48 5.03 -4.73 -0.43
CA THR A 48 5.78 -3.58 0.07
C THR A 48 6.10 -2.60 -1.06
N SER A 49 6.48 -3.11 -2.23
CA SER A 49 6.79 -2.28 -3.39
C SER A 49 5.57 -1.50 -3.89
N ILE A 50 4.39 -2.11 -3.86
CA ILE A 50 3.14 -1.42 -4.20
C ILE A 50 2.92 -0.24 -3.26
N ILE A 51 3.09 -0.47 -1.96
CA ILE A 51 2.90 0.55 -0.93
C ILE A 51 3.93 1.68 -1.13
N LEU A 52 5.21 1.34 -1.29
CA LEU A 52 6.26 2.33 -1.47
C LEU A 52 6.07 3.14 -2.75
N SER A 53 5.68 2.51 -3.84
CA SER A 53 5.43 3.22 -5.10
C SER A 53 4.28 4.22 -4.98
N ALA A 54 3.32 3.93 -4.11
CA ALA A 54 2.15 4.79 -3.92
C ALA A 54 2.44 5.98 -2.98
N ILE A 55 3.13 5.74 -1.86
CA ILE A 55 3.23 6.74 -0.79
C ILE A 55 4.65 7.23 -0.54
N ALA A 56 5.66 6.55 -1.03
CA ALA A 56 7.05 6.87 -0.76
C ALA A 56 7.95 6.47 -1.95
N ALA A 57 7.64 7.00 -3.13
CA ALA A 57 8.38 6.66 -4.36
C ALA A 57 9.88 6.95 -4.26
N ASP A 58 10.28 7.86 -3.36
CA ASP A 58 11.67 8.16 -3.04
C ASP A 58 12.30 7.16 -2.07
N GLY A 59 11.53 6.17 -1.60
CA GLY A 59 11.99 5.15 -0.65
C GLY A 59 11.97 5.61 0.80
N VAL A 60 11.38 6.76 1.10
CA VAL A 60 11.36 7.32 2.46
C VAL A 60 9.93 7.28 3.02
N LEU A 61 9.74 6.53 4.10
CA LEU A 61 8.49 6.47 4.84
C LEU A 61 8.60 7.34 6.09
N THR A 62 7.48 7.96 6.49
CA THR A 62 7.41 8.60 7.81
C THR A 62 7.43 7.53 8.89
N GLY A 63 7.70 7.93 10.14
CA GLY A 63 7.69 6.99 11.27
C GLY A 63 6.36 6.30 11.46
N LEU A 64 5.24 7.02 11.27
CA LEU A 64 3.90 6.45 11.40
C LEU A 64 3.56 5.49 10.24
N GLU A 65 3.95 5.84 9.01
CA GLU A 65 3.74 4.97 7.85
C GLU A 65 4.51 3.67 8.00
N ARG A 66 5.77 3.76 8.47
CA ARG A 66 6.59 2.59 8.71
C ARG A 66 6.01 1.68 9.80
N LYS A 67 5.55 2.28 10.89
CA LYS A 67 4.91 1.54 11.98
C LYS A 67 3.67 0.81 11.47
N MET A 68 2.85 1.48 10.68
CA MET A 68 1.64 0.87 10.14
C MET A 68 1.97 -0.26 9.16
N LEU A 69 2.99 -0.06 8.31
CA LEU A 69 3.44 -1.11 7.40
C LEU A 69 3.83 -2.38 8.17
N ARG A 70 4.61 -2.21 9.25
CA ARG A 70 4.99 -3.34 10.10
C ARG A 70 3.77 -4.01 10.74
N ASP A 71 2.84 -3.23 11.27
CA ASP A 71 1.64 -3.76 11.92
C ASP A 71 0.72 -4.48 10.93
N VAL A 72 0.58 -3.93 9.73
CA VAL A 72 -0.26 -4.51 8.68
C VAL A 72 0.31 -5.83 8.16
N LEU A 73 1.62 -5.88 7.91
CA LEU A 73 2.27 -7.08 7.38
C LEU A 73 2.53 -8.13 8.48
N ASP A 74 2.47 -7.73 9.73
CA ASP A 74 2.77 -8.61 10.90
C ASP A 74 4.13 -9.29 10.74
N LEU A 75 5.14 -8.50 10.39
CA LEU A 75 6.52 -8.94 10.22
C LEU A 75 7.40 -8.21 11.22
N ASP A 76 8.59 -8.78 11.52
CA ASP A 76 9.52 -8.11 12.40
C ASP A 76 10.19 -6.91 11.70
N ASP A 77 10.76 -6.00 12.50
CA ASP A 77 11.37 -4.77 11.99
C ASP A 77 12.52 -5.05 11.03
N ASP A 78 13.36 -6.03 11.32
CA ASP A 78 14.52 -6.35 10.48
C ASP A 78 14.08 -6.82 9.10
N TYR A 79 13.03 -7.64 9.04
CA TYR A 79 12.51 -8.13 7.77
C TYR A 79 11.87 -6.99 6.97
N VAL A 80 11.11 -6.12 7.63
CA VAL A 80 10.52 -4.95 6.96
C VAL A 80 11.61 -4.04 6.41
N ASP A 81 12.68 -3.79 7.19
CA ASP A 81 13.83 -3.01 6.73
C ASP A 81 14.47 -3.63 5.51
N LYS A 82 14.62 -4.95 5.50
CA LYS A 82 15.17 -5.66 4.36
C LYS A 82 14.31 -5.45 3.11
N LEU A 83 13.00 -5.60 3.23
CA LEU A 83 12.08 -5.39 2.10
C LEU A 83 12.17 -3.97 1.57
N ILE A 84 12.21 -2.98 2.46
CA ILE A 84 12.33 -1.57 2.07
C ILE A 84 13.67 -1.33 1.36
N SER A 85 14.76 -1.90 1.86
CA SER A 85 16.10 -1.73 1.28
C SER A 85 16.23 -2.33 -0.11
N MET A 86 15.41 -3.32 -0.45
CA MET A 86 15.41 -3.96 -1.77
C MET A 86 14.67 -3.14 -2.82
N TYR A 87 13.87 -2.16 -2.40
CA TYR A 87 13.13 -1.30 -3.32
C TYR A 87 14.11 -0.39 -4.07
N ASP A 88 14.04 -0.37 -5.39
CA ASP A 88 14.92 0.45 -6.23
C ASP A 88 14.15 1.15 -7.35
N SER A 89 14.88 1.86 -8.22
CA SER A 89 14.29 2.67 -9.28
C SER A 89 13.54 1.88 -10.35
N LYS A 90 13.69 0.55 -10.37
CA LYS A 90 12.98 -0.31 -11.32
C LYS A 90 11.59 -0.71 -10.82
N MET A 91 11.39 -0.65 -9.51
CA MET A 91 10.15 -1.14 -8.90
C MET A 91 8.90 -0.35 -9.28
N PRO A 92 8.93 1.00 -9.41
CA PRO A 92 7.73 1.72 -9.83
C PRO A 92 7.17 1.24 -11.15
N ASP A 93 8.01 0.95 -12.13
CA ASP A 93 7.54 0.44 -13.44
C ASP A 93 6.96 -0.96 -13.32
N LEU A 94 7.58 -1.83 -12.52
CA LEU A 94 7.07 -3.17 -12.28
C LEU A 94 5.72 -3.13 -11.55
N VAL A 95 5.58 -2.23 -10.57
CA VAL A 95 4.32 -2.04 -9.85
C VAL A 95 3.23 -1.53 -10.78
N ASP A 96 3.55 -0.56 -11.66
CA ASP A 96 2.59 -0.04 -12.63
C ASP A 96 2.10 -1.15 -13.56
N HIS A 97 3.02 -1.98 -14.06
CA HIS A 97 2.66 -3.11 -14.91
C HIS A 97 1.76 -4.11 -14.15
N PHE A 98 2.12 -4.42 -12.91
CA PHE A 98 1.33 -5.30 -12.06
C PHE A 98 -0.07 -4.73 -11.84
N ALA A 99 -0.18 -3.43 -11.56
CA ALA A 99 -1.45 -2.75 -11.32
C ALA A 99 -2.33 -2.74 -12.58
N ASP A 100 -1.74 -2.53 -13.75
CA ASP A 100 -2.48 -2.49 -15.00
C ASP A 100 -3.13 -3.84 -15.34
N ASN A 101 -2.57 -4.94 -14.83
CA ASN A 101 -3.07 -6.29 -15.07
C ASN A 101 -3.90 -6.85 -13.92
N MET A 102 -4.18 -6.04 -12.89
CA MET A 102 -5.01 -6.48 -11.76
C MET A 102 -6.48 -6.62 -12.14
N PRO A 103 -7.17 -7.68 -11.69
CA PRO A 103 -8.64 -7.70 -11.70
C PRO A 103 -9.21 -6.55 -10.87
N GLY A 104 -10.47 -6.17 -11.15
CA GLY A 104 -11.11 -5.05 -10.48
C GLY A 104 -11.21 -5.19 -8.97
N ASP A 105 -11.46 -6.39 -8.45
CA ASP A 105 -11.52 -6.65 -7.02
C ASP A 105 -10.15 -6.49 -6.35
N VAL A 106 -9.08 -6.91 -7.04
CA VAL A 106 -7.71 -6.74 -6.54
C VAL A 106 -7.34 -5.25 -6.51
N LYS A 107 -7.75 -4.48 -7.54
CA LYS A 107 -7.54 -3.03 -7.53
C LYS A 107 -8.24 -2.37 -6.35
N GLY A 108 -9.46 -2.80 -6.02
CA GLY A 108 -10.19 -2.29 -4.87
C GLY A 108 -9.46 -2.54 -3.55
N ASP A 109 -8.90 -3.74 -3.37
CA ASP A 109 -8.10 -4.06 -2.18
C ASP A 109 -6.82 -3.22 -2.13
N THR A 110 -6.19 -2.98 -3.28
CA THR A 110 -4.99 -2.13 -3.35
C THR A 110 -5.31 -0.69 -2.93
N VAL A 111 -6.42 -0.14 -3.42
CA VAL A 111 -6.87 1.20 -3.03
C VAL A 111 -7.09 1.27 -1.53
N MET A 112 -7.78 0.27 -0.95
CA MET A 112 -8.06 0.21 0.47
C MET A 112 -6.77 0.21 1.29
N LEU A 113 -5.81 -0.65 0.91
CA LEU A 113 -4.54 -0.79 1.61
C LEU A 113 -3.74 0.51 1.57
N VAL A 114 -3.55 1.07 0.37
CA VAL A 114 -2.75 2.27 0.18
C VAL A 114 -3.39 3.47 0.88
N ALA A 115 -4.71 3.64 0.74
CA ALA A 115 -5.43 4.73 1.38
C ALA A 115 -5.33 4.67 2.90
N ALA A 116 -5.44 3.47 3.48
CA ALA A 116 -5.34 3.30 4.92
C ALA A 116 -3.95 3.70 5.44
N ILE A 117 -2.89 3.27 4.76
CA ILE A 117 -1.52 3.60 5.18
C ILE A 117 -1.23 5.09 4.97
N ALA A 118 -1.63 5.65 3.83
CA ALA A 118 -1.40 7.07 3.52
C ALA A 118 -2.09 8.00 4.53
N SER A 119 -3.26 7.61 5.02
CA SER A 119 -4.04 8.46 5.93
C SER A 119 -3.56 8.44 7.37
N VAL A 120 -2.65 7.56 7.74
CA VAL A 120 -2.17 7.46 9.13
C VAL A 120 -1.45 8.74 9.58
N ASP A 121 -0.82 9.47 8.66
CA ASP A 121 -0.15 10.73 8.94
C ASP A 121 -1.05 11.96 8.78
N GLU A 122 -2.28 11.76 8.31
CA GLU A 122 -3.17 12.84 7.89
C GLU A 122 -2.55 13.70 6.77
N LYS A 123 -1.54 13.16 6.08
CA LYS A 123 -0.85 13.84 5.00
C LYS A 123 -1.01 13.03 3.72
N ILE A 124 -1.98 13.42 2.93
CA ILE A 124 -2.18 12.80 1.63
C ILE A 124 -1.58 13.77 0.62
N ASN A 125 -0.39 13.47 0.13
CA ASN A 125 0.26 14.32 -0.83
C ASN A 125 -0.30 14.10 -2.25
N ARG A 126 0.16 14.95 -3.17
CA ARG A 126 -0.35 14.96 -4.54
C ARG A 126 -0.08 13.65 -5.28
N ASP A 127 1.10 13.07 -5.07
CA ASP A 127 1.51 11.86 -5.77
C ASP A 127 0.72 10.64 -5.28
N GLU A 128 0.50 10.55 -3.96
CA GLU A 128 -0.33 9.51 -3.36
C GLU A 128 -1.75 9.58 -3.90
N THR A 129 -2.30 10.80 -3.98
CA THR A 129 -3.63 11.04 -4.52
C THR A 129 -3.74 10.59 -5.98
N ALA A 130 -2.74 10.92 -6.79
CA ALA A 130 -2.71 10.55 -8.20
C ALA A 130 -2.70 9.04 -8.39
N PHE A 131 -1.90 8.32 -7.59
CA PHE A 131 -1.82 6.86 -7.67
C PHE A 131 -3.15 6.21 -7.29
N ILE A 132 -3.74 6.62 -6.16
CA ILE A 132 -5.02 6.06 -5.71
C ILE A 132 -6.11 6.33 -6.74
N ARG A 133 -6.16 7.55 -7.27
CA ARG A 133 -7.14 7.94 -8.26
C ARG A 133 -7.02 7.10 -9.54
N LYS A 134 -5.79 6.83 -9.97
CA LYS A 134 -5.54 5.96 -11.12
C LYS A 134 -6.11 4.57 -10.90
N LEU A 135 -5.94 4.00 -9.71
CA LEU A 135 -6.47 2.67 -9.40
C LEU A 135 -7.99 2.64 -9.34
N MET A 136 -8.62 3.76 -8.99
CA MET A 136 -10.08 3.85 -8.90
C MET A 136 -10.74 4.03 -10.27
N GLU A 137 -10.00 4.45 -11.26
CA GLU A 137 -10.48 4.54 -12.65
C GLU A 137 -10.52 3.15 -13.33
#